data_af0ec946f6e1e3dd56a7431d0e69bd8d
#
_entry.id   af0ec946f6e1e3dd56a7431d0e69bd8d
#
_cell.length_a   1.000
_cell.length_b   1.000
_cell.length_c   1.000
_cell.angle_alpha   90.00
_cell.angle_beta   90.00
_cell.angle_gamma   90.00
#
_symmetry.space_group_name_H-M   'P 1'
#
loop_
_entity.id
_entity.type
_entity.pdbx_description
1 polymer ?
#
loop_
_entity_poly.entity_id
_entity_poly.type
_entity_poly.pdbx_seq_one_letter_code
_entity_poly.pdbx_strand_id
1 'polypeptide(L)'
;MSETTLRTTPGCTIIGTVVARPATREKLFKILSSFVAPTRSEPGCVTYDFHCDADDPNTFVFYENFTSPEALESHLAMPYLKPLIDHADELLAKPVQIRHLRMLSDFDRGG
;
A
#
# COMPACT_ATOMS: atom_id res chain seq x y z
N MET A 1 12.58 30.00 -1.04
CA MET A 1 12.78 29.30 -0.37
C MET A 1 12.10 28.10 -0.01
N SER A 2 11.06 28.08 0.18
CA SER A 2 10.28 26.98 0.66
C SER A 2 10.18 25.82 -0.31
N GLU A 3 10.49 26.05 -1.56
CA GLU A 3 10.40 25.00 -2.55
C GLU A 3 11.29 23.83 -2.22
N THR A 4 12.41 24.11 -1.61
CA THR A 4 13.34 23.04 -1.23
C THR A 4 12.70 22.06 -0.28
N THR A 5 11.93 22.59 0.66
CA THR A 5 11.27 21.76 1.65
C THR A 5 10.23 20.84 1.01
N LEU A 6 9.51 21.35 0.03
CA LEU A 6 8.43 20.59 -0.59
C LEU A 6 8.91 19.33 -1.26
N ARG A 7 10.15 19.31 -1.74
CA ARG A 7 10.65 18.16 -2.48
C ARG A 7 11.02 16.99 -1.62
N THR A 8 11.11 17.17 -0.31
CA THR A 8 11.48 16.09 0.59
C THR A 8 10.27 15.34 1.12
N THR A 9 9.05 15.77 0.77
CA THR A 9 7.82 15.17 1.28
C THR A 9 7.05 14.55 0.13
N PRO A 10 6.65 13.28 0.23
CA PRO A 10 5.81 12.68 -0.80
C PRO A 10 4.42 13.33 -0.80
N GLY A 11 3.75 13.26 -1.93
CA GLY A 11 2.45 13.91 -2.07
C GLY A 11 1.29 13.17 -1.43
N CYS A 12 1.45 11.87 -1.19
CA CYS A 12 0.35 11.05 -0.68
C CYS A 12 0.91 9.89 0.12
N THR A 13 0.51 9.79 1.38
CA THR A 13 0.94 8.71 2.28
C THR A 13 -0.27 7.98 2.78
N ILE A 14 -0.27 6.65 2.68
CA ILE A 14 -1.37 5.85 3.20
C ILE A 14 -0.86 4.61 3.93
N ILE A 15 -1.73 4.08 4.78
CA ILE A 15 -1.57 2.75 5.36
C ILE A 15 -2.78 1.94 4.90
N GLY A 16 -2.51 0.81 4.23
CA GLY A 16 -3.56 -0.12 3.83
C GLY A 16 -3.55 -1.34 4.72
N THR A 17 -4.68 -1.68 5.31
CA THR A 17 -4.80 -2.86 6.17
C THR A 17 -5.73 -3.87 5.53
N VAL A 18 -5.25 -5.12 5.41
CA VAL A 18 -5.97 -6.20 4.77
C VAL A 18 -6.00 -7.39 5.72
N VAL A 19 -7.19 -7.83 6.10
CA VAL A 19 -7.33 -8.91 7.08
C VAL A 19 -7.89 -10.15 6.39
N ALA A 20 -7.13 -11.24 6.45
CA ALA A 20 -7.51 -12.51 5.83
C ALA A 20 -8.52 -13.25 6.69
N ARG A 21 -9.38 -14.03 6.03
CA ARG A 21 -10.03 -15.13 6.72
C ARG A 21 -8.95 -16.17 7.04
N PRO A 22 -8.98 -16.82 8.20
CA PRO A 22 -7.92 -17.80 8.54
C PRO A 22 -7.72 -18.85 7.46
N ALA A 23 -8.80 -19.35 6.87
CA ALA A 23 -8.72 -20.40 5.87
C ALA A 23 -8.09 -19.95 4.57
N THR A 24 -8.09 -18.66 4.26
CA THR A 24 -7.57 -18.14 3.00
C THR A 24 -6.28 -17.36 3.17
N ARG A 25 -5.71 -17.37 4.36
CA ARG A 25 -4.54 -16.56 4.67
C ARG A 25 -3.38 -16.76 3.70
N GLU A 26 -3.05 -18.03 3.41
CA GLU A 26 -1.92 -18.31 2.52
C GLU A 26 -2.18 -17.85 1.08
N LYS A 27 -3.41 -18.04 0.62
CA LYS A 27 -3.77 -17.58 -0.72
C LYS A 27 -3.68 -16.07 -0.80
N LEU A 28 -4.20 -15.39 0.22
CA LEU A 28 -4.15 -13.93 0.26
C LEU A 28 -2.70 -13.45 0.35
N PHE A 29 -1.88 -14.09 1.17
CA PHE A 29 -0.48 -13.72 1.29
C PHE A 29 0.22 -13.73 -0.09
N LYS A 30 -0.02 -14.77 -0.88
CA LYS A 30 0.59 -14.87 -2.20
C LYS A 30 0.11 -13.77 -3.14
N ILE A 31 -1.18 -13.47 -3.10
CA ILE A 31 -1.75 -12.41 -3.92
C ILE A 31 -1.13 -11.06 -3.55
N LEU A 32 -1.12 -10.73 -2.25
CA LEU A 32 -0.59 -9.45 -1.79
C LEU A 32 0.91 -9.33 -2.07
N SER A 33 1.65 -10.42 -1.90
CA SER A 33 3.09 -10.42 -2.19
C SER A 33 3.35 -10.10 -3.66
N SER A 34 2.47 -10.57 -4.55
CA SER A 34 2.65 -10.35 -5.98
C SER A 34 2.49 -8.88 -6.39
N PHE A 35 1.92 -8.04 -5.51
CA PHE A 35 1.72 -6.63 -5.82
C PHE A 35 3.00 -5.81 -5.65
N VAL A 36 3.97 -6.31 -4.88
CA VAL A 36 5.11 -5.48 -4.47
C VAL A 36 5.96 -5.04 -5.66
N ALA A 37 6.42 -5.99 -6.47
CA ALA A 37 7.31 -5.65 -7.57
C ALA A 37 6.66 -4.72 -8.61
N PRO A 38 5.44 -5.02 -9.11
CA PRO A 38 4.83 -4.12 -10.10
C PRO A 38 4.50 -2.75 -9.53
N THR A 39 4.10 -2.67 -8.25
CA THR A 39 3.82 -1.37 -7.65
C THR A 39 5.08 -0.53 -7.57
N ARG A 40 6.18 -1.14 -7.13
CA ARG A 40 7.46 -0.42 -7.04
C ARG A 40 7.99 0.03 -8.38
N SER A 41 7.49 -0.54 -9.48
CA SER A 41 7.88 -0.12 -10.83
C SER A 41 7.03 1.03 -11.35
N GLU A 42 5.95 1.40 -10.66
CA GLU A 42 5.11 2.51 -11.09
C GLU A 42 5.86 3.82 -10.91
N PRO A 43 5.78 4.74 -11.90
CA PRO A 43 6.56 5.99 -11.84
C PRO A 43 6.23 6.84 -10.61
N GLY A 44 4.99 6.78 -10.13
CA GLY A 44 4.57 7.59 -8.99
C GLY A 44 4.79 6.94 -7.64
N CYS A 45 5.31 5.72 -7.59
CA CYS A 45 5.51 5.02 -6.33
C CYS A 45 6.84 5.42 -5.70
N VAL A 46 6.78 5.95 -4.48
CA VAL A 46 7.98 6.32 -3.72
C VAL A 46 8.32 5.20 -2.74
N THR A 47 7.33 4.71 -2.02
CA THR A 47 7.51 3.65 -1.03
C THR A 47 6.35 2.68 -1.13
N TYR A 48 6.63 1.39 -1.07
CA TYR A 48 5.58 0.37 -1.02
C TYR A 48 6.12 -0.80 -0.24
N ASP A 49 5.85 -0.82 1.06
CA ASP A 49 6.39 -1.82 1.97
C ASP A 49 5.27 -2.67 2.53
N PHE A 50 5.45 -3.98 2.45
CA PHE A 50 4.45 -4.98 2.81
C PHE A 50 4.83 -5.65 4.12
N HIS A 51 3.87 -5.71 5.06
CA HIS A 51 4.11 -6.22 6.40
C HIS A 51 3.02 -7.18 6.83
N CYS A 52 3.36 -8.03 7.78
CA CYS A 52 2.38 -8.77 8.55
C CYS A 52 2.42 -8.23 9.97
N ASP A 53 1.25 -8.10 10.59
CA ASP A 53 1.19 -7.67 11.98
C ASP A 53 1.99 -8.64 12.85
N ALA A 54 2.76 -8.12 13.80
CA ALA A 54 3.65 -8.97 14.60
C ALA A 54 2.90 -9.96 15.48
N ASP A 55 1.67 -9.63 15.85
CA ASP A 55 0.90 -10.45 16.78
C ASP A 55 -0.31 -11.14 16.13
N ASP A 56 -0.63 -10.79 14.90
CA ASP A 56 -1.79 -11.36 14.20
C ASP A 56 -1.40 -11.76 12.78
N PRO A 57 -1.19 -13.06 12.54
CA PRO A 57 -0.72 -13.52 11.22
C PRO A 57 -1.74 -13.31 10.10
N ASN A 58 -2.99 -13.02 10.43
CA ASN A 58 -4.01 -12.80 9.41
C ASN A 58 -4.14 -11.33 9.00
N THR A 59 -3.40 -10.43 9.65
CA THR A 59 -3.47 -9.00 9.35
C THR A 59 -2.22 -8.57 8.61
N PHE A 60 -2.42 -8.04 7.40
CA PHE A 60 -1.34 -7.52 6.57
C PHE A 60 -1.46 -6.02 6.47
N VAL A 61 -0.31 -5.33 6.43
CA VAL A 61 -0.28 -3.87 6.42
C VAL A 61 0.69 -3.40 5.35
N PHE A 62 0.21 -2.49 4.49
CA PHE A 62 1.05 -1.81 3.50
C PHE A 62 1.29 -0.39 3.95
N TYR A 63 2.54 0.03 3.92
CA TYR A 63 2.90 1.43 4.10
C TYR A 63 3.32 1.96 2.74
N GLU A 64 2.63 3.02 2.28
CA GLU A 64 2.76 3.46 0.90
C GLU A 64 2.91 4.96 0.80
N ASN A 65 3.83 5.40 -0.06
CA ASN A 65 3.99 6.80 -0.40
C ASN A 65 4.00 6.94 -1.92
N PHE A 66 3.18 7.86 -2.41
CA PHE A 66 3.10 8.16 -3.83
C PHE A 66 3.42 9.65 -4.04
N THR A 67 3.85 10.00 -5.25
CA THR A 67 4.23 11.38 -5.56
C THR A 67 3.05 12.34 -5.53
N SER A 68 1.82 11.83 -5.66
CA SER A 68 0.62 12.67 -5.68
C SER A 68 -0.60 11.80 -5.44
N PRO A 69 -1.75 12.41 -5.09
CA PRO A 69 -3.01 11.67 -5.02
C PRO A 69 -3.37 11.02 -6.36
N GLU A 70 -3.03 11.66 -7.46
CA GLU A 70 -3.29 11.09 -8.79
C GLU A 70 -2.47 9.84 -9.03
N ALA A 71 -1.24 9.80 -8.52
CA ALA A 71 -0.41 8.60 -8.63
C ALA A 71 -1.02 7.44 -7.84
N LEU A 72 -1.59 7.72 -6.67
CA LEU A 72 -2.30 6.70 -5.91
C LEU A 72 -3.53 6.21 -6.67
N GLU A 73 -4.30 7.13 -7.27
CA GLU A 73 -5.45 6.76 -8.09
C GLU A 73 -5.06 5.84 -9.23
N SER A 74 -3.96 6.16 -9.91
CA SER A 74 -3.46 5.33 -10.99
C SER A 74 -3.09 3.94 -10.50
N HIS A 75 -2.46 3.87 -9.33
CA HIS A 75 -2.13 2.59 -8.71
C HIS A 75 -3.38 1.76 -8.45
N LEU A 76 -4.40 2.38 -7.85
CA LEU A 76 -5.61 1.65 -7.48
C LEU A 76 -6.41 1.18 -8.70
N ALA A 77 -6.12 1.71 -9.87
CA ALA A 77 -6.76 1.29 -11.11
C ALA A 77 -5.98 0.21 -11.86
N MET A 78 -4.85 -0.23 -11.33
CA MET A 78 -4.01 -1.20 -12.04
C MET A 78 -4.68 -2.56 -12.13
N PRO A 79 -4.64 -3.19 -13.32
CA PRO A 79 -5.28 -4.50 -13.52
C PRO A 79 -4.73 -5.59 -12.61
N TYR A 80 -3.47 -5.50 -12.21
CA TYR A 80 -2.88 -6.57 -11.39
C TYR A 80 -3.46 -6.64 -9.98
N LEU A 81 -4.24 -5.62 -9.56
CA LEU A 81 -4.92 -5.66 -8.26
C LEU A 81 -6.24 -6.44 -8.31
N LYS A 82 -6.71 -6.78 -9.50
CA LYS A 82 -8.01 -7.44 -9.65
C LYS A 82 -8.17 -8.74 -8.86
N PRO A 83 -7.15 -9.59 -8.72
CA PRO A 83 -7.35 -10.81 -7.92
C PRO A 83 -7.82 -10.53 -6.50
N LEU A 84 -7.37 -9.45 -5.89
CA LEU A 84 -7.86 -9.07 -4.57
C LEU A 84 -9.27 -8.50 -4.66
N ILE A 85 -9.48 -7.57 -5.59
CA ILE A 85 -10.76 -6.87 -5.71
C ILE A 85 -11.89 -7.85 -6.05
N ASP A 86 -11.66 -8.73 -7.02
CA ASP A 86 -12.69 -9.64 -7.51
C ASP A 86 -13.01 -10.74 -6.51
N HIS A 87 -12.08 -11.09 -5.63
CA HIS A 87 -12.25 -12.18 -4.67
C HIS A 87 -12.26 -11.71 -3.22
N ALA A 88 -12.55 -10.42 -3.00
CA ALA A 88 -12.50 -9.85 -1.66
C ALA A 88 -13.43 -10.58 -0.69
N ASP A 89 -14.63 -10.91 -1.12
CA ASP A 89 -15.61 -11.59 -0.25
C ASP A 89 -15.10 -12.94 0.23
N GLU A 90 -14.38 -13.63 -0.64
CA GLU A 90 -13.87 -14.96 -0.34
C GLU A 90 -12.62 -14.89 0.54
N LEU A 91 -11.76 -13.92 0.27
CA LEU A 91 -10.44 -13.85 0.88
C LEU A 91 -10.39 -13.08 2.19
N LEU A 92 -11.25 -12.07 2.35
CA LEU A 92 -11.12 -11.11 3.44
C LEU A 92 -12.13 -11.32 4.55
N ALA A 93 -11.66 -11.15 5.79
CA ALA A 93 -12.55 -11.18 6.95
C ALA A 93 -13.35 -9.89 7.09
N LYS A 94 -12.84 -8.79 6.51
CA LYS A 94 -13.53 -7.50 6.50
C LYS A 94 -12.99 -6.66 5.35
N PRO A 95 -13.67 -5.57 4.99
CA PRO A 95 -13.22 -4.72 3.87
C PRO A 95 -11.82 -4.16 4.10
N VAL A 96 -11.09 -3.94 3.01
CA VAL A 96 -9.78 -3.27 3.08
C VAL A 96 -9.97 -1.90 3.70
N GLN A 97 -9.07 -1.54 4.62
CA GLN A 97 -9.07 -0.23 5.25
C GLN A 97 -7.90 0.57 4.74
N ILE A 98 -8.17 1.80 4.31
CA ILE A 98 -7.13 2.71 3.85
C ILE A 98 -7.17 3.95 4.72
N ARG A 99 -6.05 4.24 5.38
CA ARG A 99 -5.91 5.46 6.19
C ARG A 99 -4.99 6.42 5.47
N HIS A 100 -5.43 7.65 5.33
CA HIS A 100 -4.60 8.69 4.73
C HIS A 100 -3.85 9.41 5.85
N LEU A 101 -2.55 9.55 5.65
CA LEU A 101 -1.68 10.22 6.62
C LEU A 101 -1.07 11.45 5.99
N ARG A 102 -0.67 12.39 6.83
CA ARG A 102 0.13 13.53 6.40
C ARG A 102 1.52 13.37 7.02
N MET A 103 2.53 13.30 6.17
CA MET A 103 3.89 13.19 6.67
C MET A 103 4.33 14.54 7.22
N LEU A 104 4.74 14.57 8.48
CA LEU A 104 5.19 15.81 9.12
C LEU A 104 6.70 15.94 9.12
N SER A 105 7.40 14.84 8.98
CA SER A 105 8.87 14.86 8.87
C SER A 105 9.26 14.96 7.40
N ASP A 106 10.48 15.42 7.16
CA ASP A 106 11.01 15.43 5.80
C ASP A 106 11.17 14.02 5.30
N PHE A 107 10.86 13.81 4.02
CA PHE A 107 11.05 12.52 3.40
C PHE A 107 12.45 12.52 2.79
N ASP A 108 13.38 11.81 3.39
CA ASP A 108 14.75 11.76 2.90
C ASP A 108 15.29 10.35 3.00
N ARG A 109 15.22 9.64 1.89
CA ARG A 109 15.75 8.30 1.81
C ARG A 109 17.06 8.26 1.08
N GLY A 110 17.36 9.30 0.36
CA GLY A 110 18.54 9.36 -0.44
C GLY A 110 19.74 9.73 0.37
N GLY A 111 19.47 10.17 1.53
CA GLY A 111 20.42 10.54 2.54
C GLY A 111 21.79 10.31 2.21
#